data_8944e0b694b5071be4b7a38e3c27f200
#
_entry.id   8944e0b694b5071be4b7a38e3c27f200
#
_cell.length_a   1.000
_cell.length_b   1.000
_cell.length_c   1.000
_cell.angle_alpha   90.00
_cell.angle_beta   90.00
_cell.angle_gamma   90.00
#
_symmetry.space_group_name_H-M   'P 1'
#
loop_
_entity.id
_entity.type
_entity.pdbx_description
1 polymer ?
#
loop_
_entity_poly.entity_id
_entity_poly.type
_entity_poly.pdbx_seq_one_letter_code
_entity_poly.pdbx_strand_id
1 'polypeptide(L)' 'MCPWWDNDNKRCKVSPSDSQCYKTEGEQKSYCLTSYDYKKCGNYEAKERGDYKVER' A
#
# COMPACT_ATOMS: atom_id res chain seq x y z
N MET A 1 8.56 -3.72 -6.26
CA MET A 1 7.18 -3.23 -6.12
C MET A 1 6.56 -3.82 -4.87
N CYS A 2 5.78 -3.03 -4.18
CA CYS A 2 5.08 -3.48 -2.98
C CYS A 2 4.18 -4.68 -3.30
N PRO A 3 4.23 -5.78 -2.51
CA PRO A 3 3.41 -6.96 -2.78
C PRO A 3 1.90 -6.69 -2.67
N TRP A 4 1.52 -5.60 -2.02
CA TRP A 4 0.11 -5.22 -1.84
C TRP A 4 -0.34 -4.16 -2.84
N TRP A 5 0.52 -3.75 -3.77
CA TRP A 5 0.18 -2.75 -4.77
C TRP A 5 -0.49 -3.41 -5.97
N ASP A 6 -1.67 -2.90 -6.33
CA ASP A 6 -2.38 -3.34 -7.53
C ASP A 6 -2.03 -2.39 -8.68
N ASN A 7 -1.10 -2.82 -9.53
CA ASN A 7 -0.61 -1.98 -10.61
C ASN A 7 -1.64 -1.84 -11.74
N ASP A 8 -2.56 -2.78 -11.88
CA ASP A 8 -3.59 -2.70 -12.93
C ASP A 8 -4.61 -1.62 -12.62
N ASN A 9 -5.02 -1.52 -11.36
CA ASN A 9 -6.00 -0.53 -10.92
C ASN A 9 -5.36 0.68 -10.25
N LYS A 10 -4.03 0.70 -10.11
CA LYS A 10 -3.27 1.79 -9.50
C LYS A 10 -3.74 2.12 -8.09
N ARG A 11 -3.93 1.09 -7.28
CA ARG A 11 -4.41 1.26 -5.91
C ARG A 11 -3.69 0.30 -4.96
N CYS A 12 -3.68 0.67 -3.68
CA CYS A 12 -3.13 -0.17 -2.63
C CYS A 12 -4.21 -1.12 -2.10
N LYS A 13 -3.87 -2.39 -1.96
CA LYS A 13 -4.78 -3.40 -1.42
C LYS A 13 -4.87 -3.36 0.11
N VAL A 14 -3.96 -2.67 0.77
CA VAL A 14 -3.96 -2.53 2.21
C VAL A 14 -4.76 -1.30 2.58
N SER A 15 -5.78 -1.46 3.41
CA SER A 15 -6.62 -0.33 3.82
C SER A 15 -7.24 -0.58 5.19
N PRO A 16 -7.63 0.51 5.90
CA PRO A 16 -8.53 0.36 7.04
C PRO A 16 -9.83 -0.30 6.59
N SER A 17 -10.52 -0.94 7.52
CA SER A 17 -11.66 -1.82 7.21
C SER A 17 -12.78 -1.17 6.39
N ASP A 18 -12.95 0.15 6.48
CA ASP A 18 -14.09 0.84 5.88
C ASP A 18 -13.74 1.87 4.80
N SER A 19 -12.48 1.93 4.36
CA SER A 19 -12.10 2.92 3.37
C SER A 19 -11.11 2.36 2.37
N GLN A 20 -11.18 2.91 1.16
CA GLN A 20 -10.21 2.59 0.13
C GLN A 20 -8.93 3.38 0.39
N CYS A 21 -7.81 2.79 0.04
CA CYS A 21 -6.52 3.44 0.19
C CYS A 21 -6.12 4.09 -1.14
N TYR A 22 -6.11 5.40 -1.13
CA TYR A 22 -5.64 6.18 -2.29
C TYR A 22 -4.21 6.63 -2.06
N LYS A 23 -3.42 6.56 -3.11
CA LYS A 23 -2.04 7.01 -3.10
C LYS A 23 -1.84 8.06 -4.18
N THR A 24 -1.20 9.18 -3.82
CA THR A 24 -0.80 10.17 -4.81
C THR A 24 0.31 9.59 -5.70
N GLU A 25 0.56 10.20 -6.85
CA GLU A 25 1.65 9.77 -7.72
C GLU A 25 3.00 9.80 -6.99
N GLY A 26 3.23 10.82 -6.18
CA GLY A 26 4.46 10.94 -5.40
C GLY A 26 4.63 9.78 -4.43
N GLU A 27 3.56 9.40 -3.73
CA GLU A 27 3.58 8.26 -2.82
C GLU A 27 3.80 6.95 -3.57
N GLN A 28 3.17 6.79 -4.73
CA GLN A 28 3.36 5.60 -5.55
C GLN A 28 4.82 5.45 -5.96
N LYS A 29 5.44 6.52 -6.43
CA LYS A 29 6.83 6.51 -6.86
C LYS A 29 7.80 6.32 -5.69
N SER A 30 7.47 6.90 -4.53
CA SER A 30 8.34 6.85 -3.35
C SER A 30 8.26 5.53 -2.60
N TYR A 31 7.14 4.83 -2.68
CA TYR A 31 6.93 3.60 -1.91
C TYR A 31 6.44 2.44 -2.75
N CYS A 32 5.27 2.58 -3.38
CA CYS A 32 4.56 1.44 -3.98
C CYS A 32 5.32 0.81 -5.14
N LEU A 33 5.98 1.61 -5.95
CA LEU A 33 6.69 1.15 -7.15
C LEU A 33 8.18 0.91 -6.93
N THR A 34 8.68 1.10 -5.71
CA THR A 34 10.08 0.88 -5.39
C THR A 34 10.36 -0.60 -5.15
N SER A 35 11.63 -1.00 -5.25
CA SER A 35 12.02 -2.37 -4.98
C SER A 35 12.14 -2.68 -3.49
N TYR A 36 12.33 -1.66 -2.65
CA TYR A 36 12.62 -1.86 -1.23
C TYR A 36 11.89 -0.87 -0.33
N ASP A 37 11.81 0.41 -0.73
CA ASP A 37 11.30 1.48 0.13
C ASP A 37 9.81 1.35 0.46
N TYR A 38 9.08 0.46 -0.23
CA TYR A 38 7.68 0.19 0.10
C TYR A 38 7.51 -0.24 1.57
N LYS A 39 8.54 -0.80 2.16
CA LYS A 39 8.51 -1.22 3.58
C LYS A 39 8.42 -0.06 4.55
N LYS A 40 8.74 1.15 4.08
CA LYS A 40 8.62 2.37 4.88
C LYS A 40 7.24 3.01 4.80
N CYS A 41 6.38 2.51 3.92
CA CYS A 41 5.02 3.02 3.77
C CYS A 41 4.21 2.73 5.03
N GLY A 42 3.48 3.74 5.52
CA GLY A 42 2.65 3.59 6.72
C GLY A 42 1.61 2.48 6.58
N ASN A 43 1.05 2.30 5.38
CA ASN A 43 0.09 1.22 5.15
C ASN A 43 0.75 -0.15 5.25
N TYR A 44 1.95 -0.29 4.70
CA TYR A 44 2.69 -1.55 4.81
C TYR A 44 2.98 -1.89 6.27
N GLU A 45 3.46 -0.90 7.02
CA GLU A 45 3.74 -1.09 8.45
C GLU A 45 2.49 -1.43 9.24
N ALA A 46 1.39 -0.75 8.98
CA ALA A 46 0.11 -1.02 9.66
C ALA A 46 -0.39 -2.42 9.34
N LYS A 47 -0.22 -2.88 8.11
CA LYS A 47 -0.59 -4.25 7.72
C LYS A 47 0.27 -5.28 8.47
N GLU A 48 1.55 -5.04 8.59
CA GLU A 48 2.47 -5.94 9.31
C GLU A 48 2.15 -6.01 10.79
N ARG A 49 1.65 -4.91 11.37
CA ARG A 49 1.19 -4.90 12.77
C ARG A 49 -0.17 -5.56 12.95
N GLY A 50 -0.90 -5.80 11.86
CA GLY A 50 -2.25 -6.33 11.93
C GLY A 50 -3.35 -5.29 12.07
N ASP A 51 -3.00 -4.00 11.96
CA ASP A 51 -3.99 -2.91 12.08
C ASP A 51 -4.83 -2.74 10.82
N TYR A 52 -4.25 -3.02 9.66
CA TYR A 52 -4.93 -2.89 8.39
C TYR A 52 -5.11 -4.26 7.73
N LYS A 53 -6.14 -4.36 6.90
CA LYS A 53 -6.46 -5.59 6.19
C LYS A 53 -6.05 -5.48 4.73
N VAL A 54 -5.79 -6.63 4.12
CA VAL A 54 -5.50 -6.71 2.70
C VAL A 54 -6.78 -7.07 1.97
N GLU A 55 -7.10 -6.29 0.96
CA GLU A 55 -8.25 -6.55 0.09
C GLU A 55 -7.96 -7.77 -0.78
N ARG A 56 -8.96 -8.62 -0.95
CA ARG A 56 -8.85 -9.80 -1.78
C ARG A 56 -9.31 -9.57 -3.20
#